data_b31ca344a2abadd6f5354de81e836ded
#
_entry.id   b31ca344a2abadd6f5354de81e836ded
#
_cell.length_a   1.000
_cell.length_b   1.000
_cell.length_c   1.000
_cell.angle_alpha   90.00
_cell.angle_beta   90.00
_cell.angle_gamma   90.00
#
_symmetry.space_group_name_H-M   'P 1'
#
loop_
_entity.id
_entity.type
_entity.pdbx_description
1 polymer ?
#
loop_
_entity_poly.entity_id
_entity_poly.type
_entity_poly.pdbx_seq_one_letter_code
_entity_poly.pdbx_strand_id
1 'polypeptide(L)'
;VCGDVGFGKTEVAMRAAFIAVHSGKQVAVLVPTTLLAQQHFETFSDRFADLPVTIDSISRFRSASEQKQVLERVAAGRVDILIGTHSLLGGELRYRDLGLLVIDEEHRFGVRQKDQLKALRATVDILTLTATPIPRTLNMAVAGLRDLSIISTPPARRLAVKTFVQRHDEGVVKDALDRELRRGGQV
;
A
#
# COMPACT_ATOMS: atom_id res chain seq x y z
N VAL A 1 -9.03 -4.36 3.35
CA VAL A 1 -8.62 -4.28 4.76
C VAL A 1 -8.63 -2.83 5.21
N CYS A 2 -9.35 -2.54 6.28
CA CYS A 2 -9.42 -1.23 6.91
C CYS A 2 -8.76 -1.28 8.29
N GLY A 3 -7.98 -0.26 8.61
CA GLY A 3 -7.33 -0.13 9.92
C GLY A 3 -6.61 1.21 10.00
N ASP A 4 -6.53 1.80 11.17
CA ASP A 4 -5.89 3.09 11.36
C ASP A 4 -4.40 3.09 10.94
N VAL A 5 -3.80 4.26 10.82
CA VAL A 5 -2.36 4.40 10.50
C VAL A 5 -1.53 3.65 11.54
N GLY A 6 -0.59 2.82 11.10
CA GLY A 6 0.27 2.03 11.99
C GLY A 6 -0.38 0.77 12.60
N PHE A 7 -1.57 0.36 12.16
CA PHE A 7 -2.21 -0.88 12.66
C PHE A 7 -1.73 -2.15 11.94
N GLY A 8 -0.72 -2.07 11.11
CA GLY A 8 -0.11 -3.24 10.47
C GLY A 8 -0.78 -3.70 9.17
N LYS A 9 -1.52 -2.82 8.46
CA LYS A 9 -2.09 -3.14 7.15
C LYS A 9 -1.07 -3.69 6.15
N THR A 10 0.13 -3.12 6.15
CA THR A 10 1.24 -3.56 5.28
C THR A 10 1.66 -5.00 5.59
N GLU A 11 1.66 -5.42 6.86
CA GLU A 11 1.95 -6.81 7.23
C GLU A 11 0.92 -7.78 6.64
N VAL A 12 -0.36 -7.42 6.62
CA VAL A 12 -1.40 -8.23 5.96
C VAL A 12 -1.15 -8.35 4.47
N ALA A 13 -0.77 -7.23 3.81
CA ALA A 13 -0.41 -7.24 2.39
C ALA A 13 0.80 -8.15 2.09
N MET A 14 1.84 -8.09 2.92
CA MET A 14 3.03 -8.95 2.76
C MET A 14 2.68 -10.42 2.92
N ARG A 15 1.82 -10.79 3.86
CA ARG A 15 1.36 -12.18 4.03
C ARG A 15 0.54 -12.66 2.84
N ALA A 16 -0.36 -11.82 2.33
CA ALA A 16 -1.12 -12.14 1.11
C ALA A 16 -0.21 -12.29 -0.11
N ALA A 17 0.77 -11.39 -0.26
CA ALA A 17 1.78 -11.46 -1.31
C ALA A 17 2.60 -12.75 -1.23
N PHE A 18 3.02 -13.16 -0.02
CA PHE A 18 3.74 -14.42 0.19
C PHE A 18 2.93 -15.63 -0.28
N ILE A 19 1.65 -15.69 0.08
CA ILE A 19 0.76 -16.80 -0.33
C ILE A 19 0.63 -16.85 -1.85
N ALA A 20 0.43 -15.69 -2.50
CA ALA A 20 0.31 -15.61 -3.95
C ALA A 20 1.60 -16.05 -4.67
N VAL A 21 2.77 -15.57 -4.23
CA VAL A 21 4.08 -15.95 -4.77
C VAL A 21 4.35 -17.44 -4.56
N HIS A 22 4.05 -17.96 -3.38
CA HIS A 22 4.21 -19.39 -3.08
C HIS A 22 3.30 -20.29 -3.95
N SER A 23 2.18 -19.73 -4.42
CA SER A 23 1.28 -20.37 -5.40
C SER A 23 1.72 -20.18 -6.87
N GLY A 24 2.92 -19.64 -7.12
CA GLY A 24 3.47 -19.41 -8.44
C GLY A 24 2.91 -18.18 -9.18
N LYS A 25 2.22 -17.27 -8.47
CA LYS A 25 1.64 -16.06 -9.06
C LYS A 25 2.53 -14.84 -8.84
N GLN A 26 2.45 -13.88 -9.76
CA GLN A 26 3.06 -12.57 -9.57
C GLN A 26 2.13 -11.65 -8.77
N VAL A 27 2.73 -10.71 -8.05
CA VAL A 27 2.05 -9.73 -7.21
C VAL A 27 2.41 -8.32 -7.68
N ALA A 28 1.41 -7.45 -7.78
CA ALA A 28 1.60 -6.02 -7.98
C ALA A 28 1.20 -5.25 -6.71
N VAL A 29 2.02 -4.30 -6.28
CA VAL A 29 1.73 -3.42 -5.13
C VAL A 29 1.64 -1.99 -5.64
N LEU A 30 0.43 -1.49 -5.74
CA LEU A 30 0.09 -0.18 -6.27
C LEU A 30 -0.05 0.83 -5.14
N VAL A 31 0.74 1.89 -5.20
CA VAL A 31 0.76 2.97 -4.21
C VAL A 31 0.59 4.35 -4.87
N PRO A 32 0.07 5.37 -4.16
CA PRO A 32 -0.24 6.66 -4.77
C PRO A 32 0.98 7.54 -5.06
N THR A 33 2.10 7.35 -4.38
CA THR A 33 3.28 8.22 -4.52
C THR A 33 4.57 7.43 -4.69
N THR A 34 5.57 8.05 -5.30
CA THR A 34 6.91 7.44 -5.48
C THR A 34 7.64 7.23 -4.15
N LEU A 35 7.40 8.10 -3.16
CA LEU A 35 7.97 7.93 -1.82
C LEU A 35 7.42 6.68 -1.14
N LEU A 36 6.10 6.47 -1.21
CA LEU A 36 5.48 5.25 -0.69
C LEU A 36 5.95 4.01 -1.45
N ALA A 37 6.17 4.11 -2.77
CA ALA A 37 6.71 3.00 -3.55
C ALA A 37 8.11 2.59 -3.04
N GLN A 38 8.96 3.58 -2.75
CA GLN A 38 10.29 3.32 -2.19
C GLN A 38 10.20 2.69 -0.79
N GLN A 39 9.38 3.25 0.10
CA GLN A 39 9.17 2.70 1.45
C GLN A 39 8.66 1.26 1.43
N HIS A 40 7.67 0.98 0.58
CA HIS A 40 7.17 -0.38 0.42
C HIS A 40 8.23 -1.31 -0.17
N PHE A 41 9.02 -0.84 -1.15
CA PHE A 41 10.11 -1.63 -1.73
C PHE A 41 11.14 -2.05 -0.67
N GLU A 42 11.59 -1.11 0.16
CA GLU A 42 12.52 -1.38 1.26
C GLU A 42 11.89 -2.35 2.28
N THR A 43 10.67 -2.06 2.75
CA THR A 43 9.98 -2.90 3.75
C THR A 43 9.74 -4.33 3.25
N PHE A 44 9.33 -4.50 1.99
CA PHE A 44 9.14 -5.82 1.40
C PHE A 44 10.49 -6.53 1.18
N SER A 45 11.50 -5.82 0.69
CA SER A 45 12.84 -6.38 0.48
C SER A 45 13.44 -6.90 1.79
N ASP A 46 13.34 -6.12 2.88
CA ASP A 46 13.81 -6.53 4.20
C ASP A 46 13.03 -7.75 4.72
N ARG A 47 11.71 -7.74 4.54
CA ARG A 47 10.84 -8.82 5.03
C ARG A 47 11.05 -10.14 4.32
N PHE A 48 11.37 -10.09 3.03
CA PHE A 48 11.56 -11.26 2.18
C PHE A 48 13.04 -11.61 1.94
N ALA A 49 13.99 -10.97 2.65
CA ALA A 49 15.42 -11.11 2.43
C ALA A 49 15.93 -12.56 2.46
N ASP A 50 15.38 -13.38 3.35
CA ASP A 50 15.77 -14.78 3.53
C ASP A 50 14.94 -15.76 2.66
N LEU A 51 14.08 -15.25 1.77
CA LEU A 51 13.19 -16.05 0.95
C LEU A 51 13.56 -15.95 -0.54
N PRO A 52 13.35 -17.00 -1.33
CA PRO A 52 13.62 -16.99 -2.77
C PRO A 52 12.54 -16.19 -3.53
N VAL A 53 12.36 -14.92 -3.17
CA VAL A 53 11.36 -14.01 -3.76
C VAL A 53 12.08 -12.82 -4.38
N THR A 54 11.85 -12.60 -5.66
CA THR A 54 12.43 -11.47 -6.40
C THR A 54 11.49 -10.29 -6.37
N ILE A 55 11.93 -9.19 -5.75
CA ILE A 55 11.17 -7.95 -5.64
C ILE A 55 11.84 -6.87 -6.49
N ASP A 56 11.03 -6.10 -7.21
CA ASP A 56 11.50 -4.95 -7.97
C ASP A 56 10.50 -3.79 -7.87
N SER A 57 10.92 -2.60 -8.29
CA SER A 57 10.07 -1.42 -8.27
C SER A 57 10.15 -0.65 -9.58
N ILE A 58 9.04 -0.03 -9.98
CA ILE A 58 9.00 0.93 -11.08
C ILE A 58 8.70 2.31 -10.53
N SER A 59 9.62 3.26 -10.75
CA SER A 59 9.42 4.64 -10.37
C SER A 59 10.03 5.58 -11.42
N ARG A 60 9.56 6.83 -11.44
CA ARG A 60 10.10 7.88 -12.33
C ARG A 60 11.56 8.25 -12.06
N PHE A 61 12.15 7.76 -10.98
CA PHE A 61 13.54 8.02 -10.64
C PHE A 61 14.51 7.06 -11.34
N ARG A 62 13.99 5.98 -11.96
CA ARG A 62 14.79 5.09 -12.78
C ARG A 62 14.88 5.61 -14.20
N SER A 63 16.03 5.40 -14.85
CA SER A 63 16.22 5.69 -16.27
C SER A 63 15.27 4.86 -17.14
N ALA A 64 15.00 5.34 -18.35
CA ALA A 64 14.15 4.62 -19.31
C ALA A 64 14.69 3.21 -19.63
N SER A 65 16.02 3.05 -19.68
CA SER A 65 16.67 1.76 -19.88
C SER A 65 16.42 0.79 -18.74
N GLU A 66 16.57 1.24 -17.48
CA GLU A 66 16.29 0.42 -16.30
C GLU A 66 14.82 0.04 -16.21
N GLN A 67 13.91 0.98 -16.51
CA GLN A 67 12.48 0.67 -16.56
C GLN A 67 12.17 -0.42 -17.58
N LYS A 68 12.73 -0.33 -18.78
CA LYS A 68 12.57 -1.35 -19.82
C LYS A 68 13.09 -2.72 -19.37
N GLN A 69 14.24 -2.78 -18.72
CA GLN A 69 14.77 -4.03 -18.18
C GLN A 69 13.85 -4.65 -17.12
N VAL A 70 13.25 -3.81 -16.23
CA VAL A 70 12.28 -4.30 -15.24
C VAL A 70 11.04 -4.86 -15.94
N LEU A 71 10.49 -4.16 -16.95
CA LEU A 71 9.33 -4.62 -17.72
C LEU A 71 9.60 -5.98 -18.40
N GLU A 72 10.76 -6.16 -19.01
CA GLU A 72 11.17 -7.42 -19.64
C GLU A 72 11.29 -8.56 -18.60
N ARG A 73 11.85 -8.27 -17.42
CA ARG A 73 11.96 -9.25 -16.34
C ARG A 73 10.59 -9.65 -15.78
N VAL A 74 9.67 -8.70 -15.63
CA VAL A 74 8.30 -8.97 -15.19
C VAL A 74 7.57 -9.84 -16.21
N ALA A 75 7.65 -9.49 -17.49
CA ALA A 75 7.03 -10.26 -18.56
C ALA A 75 7.59 -11.71 -18.68
N ALA A 76 8.88 -11.87 -18.37
CA ALA A 76 9.52 -13.18 -18.31
C ALA A 76 9.20 -13.98 -17.03
N GLY A 77 8.45 -13.41 -16.07
CA GLY A 77 8.16 -14.03 -14.78
C GLY A 77 9.37 -14.13 -13.84
N ARG A 78 10.37 -13.25 -14.01
CA ARG A 78 11.58 -13.19 -13.18
C ARG A 78 11.48 -12.17 -12.04
N VAL A 79 10.34 -11.54 -11.89
CA VAL A 79 9.99 -10.66 -10.77
C VAL A 79 8.70 -11.19 -10.17
N ASP A 80 8.73 -11.54 -8.91
CA ASP A 80 7.58 -12.10 -8.19
C ASP A 80 6.69 -10.98 -7.63
N ILE A 81 7.29 -9.93 -7.08
CA ILE A 81 6.56 -8.79 -6.53
C ILE A 81 7.06 -7.51 -7.19
N LEU A 82 6.15 -6.80 -7.85
CA LEU A 82 6.45 -5.50 -8.47
C LEU A 82 5.74 -4.38 -7.71
N ILE A 83 6.49 -3.38 -7.26
CA ILE A 83 5.98 -2.24 -6.49
C ILE A 83 6.08 -0.98 -7.33
N GLY A 84 5.03 -0.16 -7.36
CA GLY A 84 5.07 1.09 -8.11
C GLY A 84 3.81 1.93 -7.97
N THR A 85 3.81 3.01 -8.73
CA THR A 85 2.66 3.92 -8.82
C THR A 85 1.74 3.53 -9.98
N HIS A 86 0.95 4.47 -10.46
CA HIS A 86 0.03 4.27 -11.59
C HIS A 86 0.69 3.68 -12.85
N SER A 87 2.00 3.73 -12.99
CA SER A 87 2.74 3.07 -14.08
C SER A 87 2.50 1.55 -14.12
N LEU A 88 2.14 0.93 -12.98
CA LEU A 88 1.77 -0.50 -12.92
C LEU A 88 0.49 -0.83 -13.69
N LEU A 89 -0.32 0.17 -14.01
CA LEU A 89 -1.56 0.03 -14.78
C LEU A 89 -1.37 0.40 -16.26
N GLY A 90 -0.16 0.80 -16.66
CA GLY A 90 0.14 1.18 -18.03
C GLY A 90 0.07 -0.01 -19.00
N GLY A 91 -0.35 0.26 -20.24
CA GLY A 91 -0.50 -0.78 -21.27
C GLY A 91 0.81 -1.43 -21.75
N GLU A 92 1.95 -0.86 -21.40
CA GLU A 92 3.27 -1.42 -21.72
C GLU A 92 3.69 -2.55 -20.77
N LEU A 93 3.17 -2.57 -19.55
CA LEU A 93 3.47 -3.58 -18.54
C LEU A 93 2.63 -4.85 -18.79
N ARG A 94 3.31 -5.93 -19.02
CA ARG A 94 2.71 -7.26 -19.13
C ARG A 94 3.24 -8.16 -18.03
N TYR A 95 2.34 -8.72 -17.26
CA TYR A 95 2.67 -9.77 -16.31
C TYR A 95 2.56 -11.14 -17.00
N ARG A 96 3.42 -12.06 -16.63
CA ARG A 96 3.31 -13.46 -17.08
C ARG A 96 2.10 -14.14 -16.45
N ASP A 97 1.92 -13.97 -15.14
CA ASP A 97 0.81 -14.58 -14.39
C ASP A 97 0.50 -13.78 -13.12
N LEU A 98 -0.16 -12.61 -13.28
CA LEU A 98 -0.57 -11.77 -12.17
C LEU A 98 -1.74 -12.42 -11.43
N GLY A 99 -1.55 -12.76 -10.15
CA GLY A 99 -2.60 -13.34 -9.30
C GLY A 99 -3.12 -12.40 -8.22
N LEU A 100 -2.30 -11.46 -7.75
CA LEU A 100 -2.70 -10.53 -6.69
C LEU A 100 -2.30 -9.08 -7.02
N LEU A 101 -3.25 -8.17 -6.85
CA LEU A 101 -3.01 -6.73 -6.87
C LEU A 101 -3.31 -6.14 -5.49
N VAL A 102 -2.28 -5.66 -4.80
CA VAL A 102 -2.42 -4.89 -3.57
C VAL A 102 -2.54 -3.41 -3.92
N ILE A 103 -3.52 -2.73 -3.36
CA ILE A 103 -3.75 -1.29 -3.57
C ILE A 103 -3.70 -0.59 -2.22
N ASP A 104 -2.72 0.27 -2.01
CA ASP A 104 -2.66 1.10 -0.83
C ASP A 104 -3.28 2.47 -1.11
N GLU A 105 -4.14 2.94 -0.20
CA GLU A 105 -4.81 4.25 -0.27
C GLU A 105 -5.59 4.48 -1.60
N GLU A 106 -6.45 3.54 -2.00
CA GLU A 106 -7.25 3.56 -3.25
C GLU A 106 -7.96 4.93 -3.49
N HIS A 107 -8.33 5.63 -2.43
CA HIS A 107 -9.03 6.90 -2.54
C HIS A 107 -8.22 8.01 -3.22
N ARG A 108 -6.90 7.88 -3.28
CA ARG A 108 -5.99 8.85 -3.91
C ARG A 108 -5.83 8.65 -5.43
N PHE A 109 -6.45 7.61 -5.99
CA PHE A 109 -6.39 7.33 -7.43
C PHE A 109 -7.49 8.06 -8.21
N GLY A 110 -7.13 8.56 -9.40
CA GLY A 110 -8.05 9.23 -10.32
C GLY A 110 -9.01 8.27 -11.02
N VAL A 111 -9.97 8.85 -11.77
CA VAL A 111 -11.05 8.09 -12.45
C VAL A 111 -10.50 7.06 -13.43
N ARG A 112 -9.55 7.45 -14.30
CA ARG A 112 -8.95 6.55 -15.30
C ARG A 112 -8.28 5.32 -14.66
N GLN A 113 -7.56 5.52 -13.56
CA GLN A 113 -6.91 4.45 -12.82
C GLN A 113 -7.94 3.49 -12.22
N LYS A 114 -9.04 4.02 -11.68
CA LYS A 114 -10.14 3.20 -11.15
C LYS A 114 -10.83 2.36 -12.21
N ASP A 115 -10.95 2.86 -13.43
CA ASP A 115 -11.54 2.10 -14.54
C ASP A 115 -10.60 0.98 -15.02
N GLN A 116 -9.30 1.23 -15.08
CA GLN A 116 -8.28 0.19 -15.35
C GLN A 116 -8.30 -0.91 -14.27
N LEU A 117 -8.43 -0.52 -13.00
CA LEU A 117 -8.55 -1.46 -11.89
C LEU A 117 -9.81 -2.33 -11.98
N LYS A 118 -10.94 -1.77 -12.46
CA LYS A 118 -12.16 -2.56 -12.67
C LYS A 118 -11.98 -3.67 -13.72
N ALA A 119 -11.22 -3.40 -14.78
CA ALA A 119 -10.95 -4.40 -15.81
C ALA A 119 -10.11 -5.58 -15.27
N LEU A 120 -9.16 -5.31 -14.38
CA LEU A 120 -8.32 -6.36 -13.76
C LEU A 120 -9.09 -7.23 -12.75
N ARG A 121 -10.17 -6.74 -12.15
CA ARG A 121 -10.97 -7.47 -11.15
C ARG A 121 -11.58 -8.77 -11.64
N ALA A 122 -11.71 -8.96 -12.93
CA ALA A 122 -12.28 -10.18 -13.50
C ALA A 122 -11.32 -11.38 -13.44
N THR A 123 -10.00 -11.11 -13.32
CA THR A 123 -8.96 -12.15 -13.48
C THR A 123 -7.91 -12.15 -12.37
N VAL A 124 -7.92 -11.15 -11.49
CA VAL A 124 -6.89 -10.94 -10.46
C VAL A 124 -7.55 -10.66 -9.13
N ASP A 125 -7.08 -11.29 -8.07
CA ASP A 125 -7.49 -10.97 -6.71
C ASP A 125 -7.02 -9.56 -6.32
N ILE A 126 -7.91 -8.75 -5.73
CA ILE A 126 -7.59 -7.38 -5.35
C ILE A 126 -7.71 -7.21 -3.84
N LEU A 127 -6.61 -6.85 -3.20
CA LEU A 127 -6.52 -6.49 -1.80
C LEU A 127 -6.34 -4.98 -1.65
N THR A 128 -7.35 -4.29 -1.17
CA THR A 128 -7.29 -2.84 -0.91
C THR A 128 -7.00 -2.57 0.57
N LEU A 129 -6.02 -1.70 0.84
CA LEU A 129 -5.66 -1.21 2.17
C LEU A 129 -6.14 0.24 2.31
N THR A 130 -6.74 0.58 3.43
CA THR A 130 -7.16 1.96 3.72
C THR A 130 -7.12 2.27 5.20
N ALA A 131 -6.70 3.49 5.54
CA ALA A 131 -6.79 4.01 6.91
C ALA A 131 -8.18 4.63 7.19
N THR A 132 -8.84 5.18 6.16
CA THR A 132 -10.12 5.85 6.29
C THR A 132 -11.15 5.16 5.39
N PRO A 133 -12.08 4.39 5.97
CA PRO A 133 -13.18 3.85 5.18
C PRO A 133 -14.05 5.01 4.68
N ILE A 134 -13.96 5.29 3.37
CA ILE A 134 -14.87 6.26 2.76
C ILE A 134 -16.29 5.66 2.82
N PRO A 135 -17.34 6.45 3.09
CA PRO A 135 -18.72 5.98 3.17
C PRO A 135 -19.15 5.12 1.96
N ARG A 136 -18.60 5.42 0.77
CA ARG A 136 -18.84 4.63 -0.45
C ARG A 136 -18.26 3.22 -0.39
N THR A 137 -17.06 3.06 0.15
CA THR A 137 -16.42 1.74 0.35
C THR A 137 -17.15 0.94 1.41
N LEU A 138 -17.60 1.61 2.48
CA LEU A 138 -18.42 1.00 3.51
C LEU A 138 -19.79 0.58 2.94
N ASN A 139 -20.45 1.42 2.15
CA ASN A 139 -21.71 1.07 1.49
C ASN A 139 -21.56 -0.11 0.52
N MET A 140 -20.45 -0.21 -0.20
CA MET A 140 -20.17 -1.36 -1.08
C MET A 140 -19.93 -2.65 -0.29
N ALA A 141 -19.32 -2.58 0.89
CA ALA A 141 -19.14 -3.71 1.78
C ALA A 141 -20.49 -4.15 2.39
N VAL A 142 -21.30 -3.19 2.86
CA VAL A 142 -22.65 -3.46 3.40
C VAL A 142 -23.59 -4.04 2.32
N ALA A 143 -23.41 -3.62 1.05
CA ALA A 143 -24.16 -4.16 -0.09
C ALA A 143 -23.66 -5.55 -0.57
N GLY A 144 -22.67 -6.15 0.10
CA GLY A 144 -22.11 -7.45 -0.28
C GLY A 144 -21.25 -7.45 -1.56
N LEU A 145 -20.89 -6.26 -2.07
CA LEU A 145 -20.07 -6.10 -3.27
C LEU A 145 -18.56 -6.21 -3.00
N ARG A 146 -18.15 -6.15 -1.74
CA ARG A 146 -16.77 -6.30 -1.28
C ARG A 146 -16.73 -6.86 0.13
N ASP A 147 -15.84 -7.80 0.37
CA ASP A 147 -15.52 -8.23 1.72
C ASP A 147 -14.76 -7.13 2.48
N LEU A 148 -15.10 -6.93 3.74
CA LEU A 148 -14.47 -5.94 4.60
C LEU A 148 -13.87 -6.62 5.82
N SER A 149 -12.55 -6.48 5.98
CA SER A 149 -11.82 -6.88 7.19
C SER A 149 -11.36 -5.62 7.92
N ILE A 150 -11.59 -5.55 9.23
CA ILE A 150 -11.23 -4.41 10.07
C ILE A 150 -10.17 -4.83 11.08
N ILE A 151 -9.04 -4.10 11.10
CA ILE A 151 -8.05 -4.19 12.16
C ILE A 151 -8.44 -3.13 13.21
N SER A 152 -9.03 -3.58 14.31
CA SER A 152 -9.57 -2.69 15.36
C SER A 152 -8.60 -2.44 16.50
N THR A 153 -7.55 -3.25 16.64
CA THR A 153 -6.59 -3.17 17.74
C THR A 153 -5.21 -2.74 17.24
N PRO A 154 -4.58 -1.73 17.87
CA PRO A 154 -3.22 -1.35 17.54
C PRO A 154 -2.22 -2.43 17.97
N PRO A 155 -1.01 -2.46 17.35
CA PRO A 155 0.10 -3.28 17.84
C PRO A 155 0.45 -2.92 19.30
N ALA A 156 0.91 -3.91 20.07
CA ALA A 156 1.14 -3.79 21.53
C ALA A 156 2.12 -2.66 21.94
N ARG A 157 3.00 -2.21 21.03
CA ARG A 157 3.98 -1.14 21.29
C ARG A 157 3.52 0.25 20.87
N ARG A 158 2.31 0.39 20.34
CA ARG A 158 1.79 1.70 19.92
C ARG A 158 1.15 2.43 21.08
N LEU A 159 1.70 3.60 21.40
CA LEU A 159 1.08 4.52 22.34
C LEU A 159 -0.15 5.18 21.70
N ALA A 160 -1.25 5.20 22.42
CA ALA A 160 -2.46 5.90 21.96
C ALA A 160 -2.20 7.41 21.88
N VAL A 161 -2.66 8.03 20.78
CA VAL A 161 -2.68 9.50 20.67
C VAL A 161 -3.81 10.02 21.53
N LYS A 162 -3.48 10.89 22.52
CA LYS A 162 -4.48 11.58 23.34
C LYS A 162 -5.00 12.79 22.58
N THR A 163 -6.27 12.75 22.23
CA THR A 163 -6.92 13.86 21.51
C THR A 163 -7.70 14.72 22.50
N PHE A 164 -7.45 16.04 22.47
CA PHE A 164 -8.18 17.02 23.26
C PHE A 164 -8.96 17.92 22.30
N VAL A 165 -10.26 18.07 22.54
CA VAL A 165 -11.13 19.01 21.82
C VAL A 165 -11.51 20.11 22.77
N GLN A 166 -11.06 21.33 22.53
CA GLN A 166 -11.29 22.49 23.40
C GLN A 166 -11.32 23.78 22.58
N ARG A 167 -11.76 24.88 23.18
CA ARG A 167 -11.65 26.20 22.57
C ARG A 167 -10.18 26.56 22.38
N HIS A 168 -9.89 27.35 21.34
CA HIS A 168 -8.54 27.84 21.10
C HIS A 168 -8.03 28.60 22.31
N ASP A 169 -6.85 28.22 22.80
CA ASP A 169 -6.13 28.82 23.92
C ASP A 169 -4.63 28.78 23.63
N GLU A 170 -4.02 29.95 23.54
CA GLU A 170 -2.58 30.10 23.22
C GLU A 170 -1.68 29.43 24.26
N GLY A 171 -2.07 29.45 25.54
CA GLY A 171 -1.32 28.79 26.62
C GLY A 171 -1.26 27.29 26.41
N VAL A 172 -2.40 26.66 26.08
CA VAL A 172 -2.46 25.21 25.80
C VAL A 172 -1.67 24.83 24.55
N VAL A 173 -1.72 25.67 23.49
CA VAL A 173 -0.91 25.45 22.28
C VAL A 173 0.58 25.51 22.63
N LYS A 174 1.01 26.54 23.39
CA LYS A 174 2.40 26.70 23.83
C LYS A 174 2.87 25.51 24.66
N ASP A 175 2.07 25.07 25.63
CA ASP A 175 2.40 23.90 26.46
C ASP A 175 2.55 22.61 25.65
N ALA A 176 1.71 22.42 24.63
CA ALA A 176 1.81 21.27 23.72
C ALA A 176 3.09 21.32 22.88
N LEU A 177 3.44 22.49 22.33
CA LEU A 177 4.67 22.72 21.58
C LEU A 177 5.91 22.46 22.46
N ASP A 178 5.96 23.07 23.66
CA ASP A 178 7.08 22.92 24.58
C ASP A 178 7.28 21.45 25.01
N ARG A 179 6.19 20.74 25.23
CA ARG A 179 6.23 19.31 25.59
C ARG A 179 6.83 18.47 24.45
N GLU A 180 6.40 18.74 23.21
CA GLU A 180 6.88 18.01 22.04
C GLU A 180 8.36 18.28 21.76
N LEU A 181 8.77 19.54 21.82
CA LEU A 181 10.17 19.95 21.65
C LEU A 181 11.08 19.37 22.75
N ARG A 182 10.64 19.35 24.01
CA ARG A 182 11.43 18.76 25.12
C ARG A 182 11.69 17.27 24.98
N ARG A 183 10.79 16.54 24.32
CA ARG A 183 11.01 15.10 24.04
C ARG A 183 11.82 14.84 22.75
N GLY A 184 12.28 15.88 22.06
CA GLY A 184 13.03 15.78 20.80
C GLY A 184 12.14 15.54 19.58
N GLY A 185 10.84 15.77 19.69
CA GLY A 185 9.91 15.69 18.58
C GLY A 185 9.96 16.93 17.67
N GLN A 186 9.18 16.87 16.58
CA GLN A 186 9.00 17.95 15.62
C GLN A 186 7.58 18.52 15.73
N VAL A 187 7.43 19.79 15.43
CA VAL A 187 6.15 20.50 15.46
C VAL A 187 5.91 21.22 14.15
#